data_63c202c36ce7cf7abd1a3091bfce81c4
#
_entry.id   63c202c36ce7cf7abd1a3091bfce81c4
#
_cell.length_a   1.000
_cell.length_b   1.000
_cell.length_c   1.000
_cell.angle_alpha   90.00
_cell.angle_beta   90.00
_cell.angle_gamma   90.00
#
_symmetry.space_group_name_H-M   'P 1'
#
loop_
_entity.id
_entity.type
_entity.pdbx_description
1 polymer ?
#
loop_
_entity_poly.entity_id
_entity_poly.type
_entity_poly.pdbx_seq_one_letter_code
_entity_poly.pdbx_strand_id
1 'polypeptide(L)'
;LGNLFRRRGEYNRAVRVHEHLLSRADLSRPDRDRAQHALAQDFLKAGLLDRAEEALNRLDGTQYEAEARLSLLAIYERSRDWTQAAAIVRKMQAAAQGDFSTRLAHYLCEDAQAQVARGQLDKAFAQLQQALETAPQAPRPRLELAQLQHRQGQSAQALTSLQALAQNSPAALPLAASLMVEVAEATGEIEPTRALLLKHYEQAPSLDLLQALVALDKKSSQPDAPGRLRLVNHLERETSLVAAAQWLEGETLSEEQYHGTVQKALNHATKPLTRYRCAACGFEARTHFWHCPGCQSWDSYPARRVEEL
;
A
#
# COMPACT_ATOMS: atom_id res chain seq x y z
N LEU A 1 -29.10 -26.72 -14.56
CA LEU A 1 -29.42 -25.94 -15.78
C LEU A 1 -28.88 -24.51 -15.64
N GLY A 2 -29.19 -23.75 -14.54
CA GLY A 2 -28.71 -22.39 -14.33
C GLY A 2 -27.18 -22.24 -14.39
N ASN A 3 -26.44 -23.15 -13.74
CA ASN A 3 -25.00 -23.17 -13.79
C ASN A 3 -24.42 -23.36 -15.21
N LEU A 4 -25.11 -24.08 -16.08
CA LEU A 4 -24.70 -24.20 -17.49
C LEU A 4 -24.85 -22.88 -18.24
N PHE A 5 -25.95 -22.16 -18.02
CA PHE A 5 -26.13 -20.83 -18.59
C PHE A 5 -25.08 -19.85 -18.13
N ARG A 6 -24.74 -19.84 -16.82
CA ARG A 6 -23.65 -19.00 -16.28
C ARG A 6 -22.31 -19.29 -16.94
N ARG A 7 -21.94 -20.58 -17.13
CA ARG A 7 -20.69 -20.97 -17.81
C ARG A 7 -20.65 -20.53 -19.29
N ARG A 8 -21.80 -20.39 -19.94
CA ARG A 8 -21.92 -19.88 -21.31
C ARG A 8 -21.97 -18.35 -21.41
N GLY A 9 -21.93 -17.63 -20.27
CA GLY A 9 -22.09 -16.19 -20.23
C GLY A 9 -23.54 -15.69 -20.35
N GLU A 10 -24.52 -16.62 -20.36
CA GLU A 10 -25.96 -16.33 -20.46
C GLU A 10 -26.52 -15.98 -19.07
N TYR A 11 -25.98 -14.93 -18.43
CA TYR A 11 -26.26 -14.62 -17.03
C TYR A 11 -27.75 -14.34 -16.76
N ASN A 12 -28.43 -13.62 -17.62
CA ASN A 12 -29.87 -13.34 -17.47
C ASN A 12 -30.72 -14.63 -17.43
N ARG A 13 -30.33 -15.64 -18.19
CA ARG A 13 -31.02 -16.95 -18.17
C ARG A 13 -30.71 -17.72 -16.90
N ALA A 14 -29.44 -17.67 -16.45
CA ALA A 14 -29.03 -18.30 -15.18
C ALA A 14 -29.82 -17.72 -14.01
N VAL A 15 -29.87 -16.39 -13.89
CA VAL A 15 -30.63 -15.66 -12.86
C VAL A 15 -32.10 -16.11 -12.84
N ARG A 16 -32.80 -16.10 -14.00
CA ARG A 16 -34.20 -16.52 -14.07
C ARG A 16 -34.44 -17.95 -13.58
N VAL A 17 -33.52 -18.87 -13.91
CA VAL A 17 -33.58 -20.26 -13.44
C VAL A 17 -33.47 -20.36 -11.94
N HIS A 18 -32.49 -19.67 -11.33
CA HIS A 18 -32.27 -19.72 -9.88
C HIS A 18 -33.31 -18.94 -9.09
N GLU A 19 -33.83 -17.80 -9.61
CA GLU A 19 -34.96 -17.07 -9.03
C GLU A 19 -36.25 -17.93 -9.04
N HIS A 20 -36.55 -18.59 -10.19
CA HIS A 20 -37.66 -19.51 -10.27
C HIS A 20 -37.53 -20.69 -9.30
N LEU A 21 -36.29 -21.23 -9.13
CA LEU A 21 -36.06 -22.29 -8.16
C LEU A 21 -36.34 -21.78 -6.72
N LEU A 22 -35.89 -20.59 -6.37
CA LEU A 22 -36.10 -19.99 -5.05
C LEU A 22 -37.54 -19.60 -4.75
N SER A 23 -38.39 -19.40 -5.79
CA SER A 23 -39.82 -19.11 -5.62
C SER A 23 -40.66 -20.36 -5.25
N ARG A 24 -40.08 -21.55 -5.35
CA ARG A 24 -40.77 -22.81 -5.00
C ARG A 24 -40.89 -22.94 -3.47
N ALA A 25 -42.10 -23.24 -3.00
CA ALA A 25 -42.38 -23.40 -1.57
C ALA A 25 -41.87 -24.76 -1.02
N ASP A 26 -41.79 -25.78 -1.89
CA ASP A 26 -41.40 -27.16 -1.55
C ASP A 26 -39.87 -27.40 -1.49
N LEU A 27 -39.06 -26.34 -1.66
CA LEU A 27 -37.61 -26.49 -1.67
C LEU A 27 -37.08 -26.73 -0.25
N SER A 28 -36.27 -27.78 -0.09
CA SER A 28 -35.58 -28.05 1.16
C SER A 28 -34.63 -26.90 1.54
N ARG A 29 -34.36 -26.72 2.84
CA ARG A 29 -33.44 -25.65 3.30
C ARG A 29 -32.06 -25.76 2.65
N PRO A 30 -31.38 -26.92 2.57
CA PRO A 30 -30.09 -27.04 1.90
C PRO A 30 -30.14 -26.71 0.40
N ASP A 31 -31.25 -27.08 -0.28
CA ASP A 31 -31.37 -26.78 -1.71
C ASP A 31 -31.67 -25.31 -1.94
N ARG A 32 -32.41 -24.66 -1.03
CA ARG A 32 -32.63 -23.21 -1.02
C ARG A 32 -31.32 -22.46 -0.84
N ASP A 33 -30.48 -22.85 0.11
CA ASP A 33 -29.17 -22.24 0.36
C ASP A 33 -28.26 -22.40 -0.85
N ARG A 34 -28.27 -23.59 -1.48
CA ARG A 34 -27.53 -23.87 -2.73
C ARG A 34 -28.02 -22.98 -3.90
N ALA A 35 -29.33 -22.84 -4.04
CA ALA A 35 -29.90 -21.98 -5.09
C ALA A 35 -29.60 -20.50 -4.84
N GLN A 36 -29.65 -20.05 -3.58
CA GLN A 36 -29.29 -18.70 -3.17
C GLN A 36 -27.82 -18.39 -3.46
N HIS A 37 -26.91 -19.31 -3.14
CA HIS A 37 -25.49 -19.18 -3.46
C HIS A 37 -25.27 -19.13 -4.98
N ALA A 38 -25.95 -20.01 -5.75
CA ALA A 38 -25.85 -19.99 -7.20
C ALA A 38 -26.36 -18.68 -7.82
N LEU A 39 -27.46 -18.12 -7.30
CA LEU A 39 -28.00 -16.82 -7.70
C LEU A 39 -27.02 -15.68 -7.43
N ALA A 40 -26.41 -15.66 -6.24
CA ALA A 40 -25.38 -14.68 -5.90
C ALA A 40 -24.20 -14.73 -6.89
N GLN A 41 -23.75 -15.93 -7.25
CA GLN A 41 -22.68 -16.11 -8.24
C GLN A 41 -23.11 -15.65 -9.66
N ASP A 42 -24.38 -15.81 -10.03
CA ASP A 42 -24.91 -15.30 -11.30
C ASP A 42 -24.85 -13.77 -11.34
N PHE A 43 -25.27 -13.09 -10.27
CA PHE A 43 -25.19 -11.64 -10.14
C PHE A 43 -23.76 -11.11 -10.18
N LEU A 44 -22.81 -11.78 -9.47
CA LEU A 44 -21.39 -11.43 -9.52
C LEU A 44 -20.83 -11.49 -10.95
N LYS A 45 -21.13 -12.59 -11.67
CA LYS A 45 -20.67 -12.76 -13.06
C LYS A 45 -21.35 -11.79 -14.03
N ALA A 46 -22.56 -11.39 -13.75
CA ALA A 46 -23.29 -10.38 -14.52
C ALA A 46 -22.84 -8.93 -14.20
N GLY A 47 -22.00 -8.72 -13.16
CA GLY A 47 -21.59 -7.40 -12.71
C GLY A 47 -22.66 -6.62 -11.94
N LEU A 48 -23.75 -7.29 -11.53
CA LEU A 48 -24.85 -6.72 -10.76
C LEU A 48 -24.52 -6.75 -9.26
N LEU A 49 -23.57 -5.89 -8.85
CA LEU A 49 -22.94 -5.97 -7.53
C LEU A 49 -23.93 -5.75 -6.38
N ASP A 50 -24.87 -4.80 -6.49
CA ASP A 50 -25.88 -4.54 -5.46
C ASP A 50 -26.76 -5.76 -5.21
N ARG A 51 -27.21 -6.42 -6.30
CA ARG A 51 -28.02 -7.65 -6.20
C ARG A 51 -27.20 -8.83 -5.68
N ALA A 52 -25.92 -8.89 -6.06
CA ALA A 52 -25.00 -9.89 -5.54
C ALA A 52 -24.82 -9.74 -4.01
N GLU A 53 -24.63 -8.51 -3.54
CA GLU A 53 -24.51 -8.19 -2.11
C GLU A 53 -25.74 -8.64 -1.32
N GLU A 54 -26.95 -8.28 -1.77
CA GLU A 54 -28.20 -8.74 -1.14
C GLU A 54 -28.30 -10.26 -1.09
N ALA A 55 -27.96 -10.92 -2.21
CA ALA A 55 -28.03 -12.37 -2.30
C ALA A 55 -27.01 -13.07 -1.41
N LEU A 56 -25.80 -12.51 -1.27
CA LEU A 56 -24.74 -13.01 -0.40
C LEU A 56 -25.07 -12.81 1.09
N ASN A 57 -25.66 -11.67 1.45
CA ASN A 57 -26.05 -11.40 2.84
C ASN A 57 -27.12 -12.40 3.35
N ARG A 58 -27.96 -12.95 2.48
CA ARG A 58 -28.94 -13.99 2.83
C ARG A 58 -28.31 -15.36 3.12
N LEU A 59 -27.01 -15.52 2.91
CA LEU A 59 -26.26 -16.76 3.20
C LEU A 59 -25.60 -16.77 4.59
N ASP A 60 -25.78 -15.72 5.39
CA ASP A 60 -25.28 -15.66 6.77
C ASP A 60 -25.92 -16.81 7.60
N GLY A 61 -25.14 -17.54 8.37
CA GLY A 61 -25.57 -18.73 9.11
C GLY A 61 -25.83 -20.00 8.27
N THR A 62 -25.46 -20.02 7.00
CA THR A 62 -25.53 -21.21 6.15
C THR A 62 -24.15 -21.84 5.93
N GLN A 63 -24.12 -23.02 5.32
CA GLN A 63 -22.85 -23.68 4.90
C GLN A 63 -22.03 -22.85 3.88
N TYR A 64 -22.62 -21.85 3.23
CA TYR A 64 -21.98 -20.98 2.24
C TYR A 64 -21.51 -19.64 2.83
N GLU A 65 -21.66 -19.45 4.14
CA GLU A 65 -21.31 -18.19 4.82
C GLU A 65 -19.87 -17.74 4.58
N ALA A 66 -18.91 -18.66 4.68
CA ALA A 66 -17.49 -18.34 4.49
C ALA A 66 -17.20 -17.85 3.05
N GLU A 67 -17.75 -18.54 2.05
CA GLU A 67 -17.62 -18.13 0.64
C GLU A 67 -18.35 -16.82 0.34
N ALA A 68 -19.51 -16.62 0.96
CA ALA A 68 -20.29 -15.40 0.83
C ALA A 68 -19.51 -14.19 1.40
N ARG A 69 -18.90 -14.33 2.58
CA ARG A 69 -18.09 -13.28 3.19
C ARG A 69 -16.87 -12.91 2.33
N LEU A 70 -16.17 -13.88 1.74
CA LEU A 70 -15.07 -13.62 0.81
C LEU A 70 -15.56 -12.86 -0.44
N SER A 71 -16.73 -13.22 -0.96
CA SER A 71 -17.33 -12.54 -2.12
C SER A 71 -17.78 -11.11 -1.77
N LEU A 72 -18.38 -10.90 -0.60
CA LEU A 72 -18.74 -9.57 -0.08
C LEU A 72 -17.50 -8.69 0.11
N LEU A 73 -16.43 -9.26 0.69
CA LEU A 73 -15.18 -8.56 0.85
C LEU A 73 -14.63 -8.06 -0.49
N ALA A 74 -14.64 -8.91 -1.53
CA ALA A 74 -14.19 -8.52 -2.86
C ALA A 74 -15.07 -7.41 -3.49
N ILE A 75 -16.40 -7.42 -3.23
CA ILE A 75 -17.30 -6.34 -3.65
C ILE A 75 -16.90 -5.03 -2.97
N TYR A 76 -16.79 -5.02 -1.64
CA TYR A 76 -16.51 -3.82 -0.87
C TYR A 76 -15.12 -3.24 -1.16
N GLU A 77 -14.10 -4.08 -1.36
CA GLU A 77 -12.77 -3.61 -1.79
C GLU A 77 -12.83 -2.95 -3.18
N ARG A 78 -13.57 -3.55 -4.11
CA ARG A 78 -13.72 -3.00 -5.46
C ARG A 78 -14.49 -1.67 -5.48
N SER A 79 -15.52 -1.53 -4.64
CA SER A 79 -16.28 -0.30 -4.47
C SER A 79 -15.59 0.72 -3.54
N ARG A 80 -14.49 0.32 -2.90
CA ARG A 80 -13.78 1.10 -1.87
C ARG A 80 -14.66 1.46 -0.68
N ASP A 81 -15.60 0.59 -0.35
CA ASP A 81 -16.39 0.70 0.88
C ASP A 81 -15.60 0.05 2.03
N TRP A 82 -14.64 0.80 2.54
CA TRP A 82 -13.71 0.30 3.56
C TRP A 82 -14.39 0.03 4.89
N THR A 83 -15.48 0.72 5.18
CA THR A 83 -16.29 0.50 6.37
C THR A 83 -16.94 -0.87 6.36
N GLN A 84 -17.59 -1.24 5.26
CA GLN A 84 -18.19 -2.56 5.08
C GLN A 84 -17.12 -3.65 4.97
N ALA A 85 -16.03 -3.41 4.25
CA ALA A 85 -14.91 -4.33 4.17
C ALA A 85 -14.35 -4.66 5.57
N ALA A 86 -14.15 -3.65 6.43
CA ALA A 86 -13.71 -3.82 7.81
C ALA A 86 -14.72 -4.62 8.65
N ALA A 87 -16.03 -4.37 8.47
CA ALA A 87 -17.07 -5.10 9.18
C ALA A 87 -17.08 -6.60 8.84
N ILE A 88 -16.95 -6.93 7.55
CA ILE A 88 -16.87 -8.33 7.08
C ILE A 88 -15.61 -9.00 7.63
N VAL A 89 -14.45 -8.36 7.56
CA VAL A 89 -13.20 -8.92 8.06
C VAL A 89 -13.27 -9.20 9.57
N ARG A 90 -13.87 -8.32 10.36
CA ARG A 90 -14.08 -8.56 11.81
C ARG A 90 -14.97 -9.80 12.05
N LYS A 91 -16.03 -9.98 11.27
CA LYS A 91 -16.87 -11.19 11.32
C LYS A 91 -16.07 -12.45 10.96
N MET A 92 -15.20 -12.37 9.94
CA MET A 92 -14.35 -13.48 9.52
C MET A 92 -13.32 -13.85 10.59
N GLN A 93 -12.70 -12.87 11.23
CA GLN A 93 -11.77 -13.10 12.35
C GLN A 93 -12.48 -13.72 13.56
N ALA A 94 -13.66 -13.20 13.93
CA ALA A 94 -14.46 -13.75 15.02
C ALA A 94 -14.88 -15.21 14.76
N ALA A 95 -15.06 -15.61 13.51
CA ALA A 95 -15.37 -16.97 13.09
C ALA A 95 -14.11 -17.84 12.85
N ALA A 96 -12.91 -17.36 13.22
CA ALA A 96 -11.62 -18.04 13.02
C ALA A 96 -11.34 -18.46 11.55
N GLN A 97 -11.83 -17.68 10.58
CA GLN A 97 -11.67 -17.95 9.16
C GLN A 97 -10.30 -17.50 8.61
N GLY A 98 -9.40 -17.02 9.44
CA GLY A 98 -8.04 -16.60 9.10
C GLY A 98 -7.59 -15.36 9.87
N ASP A 99 -6.32 -15.01 9.71
CA ASP A 99 -5.78 -13.72 10.20
C ASP A 99 -5.89 -12.66 9.11
N PHE A 100 -6.70 -11.65 9.38
CA PHE A 100 -6.93 -10.51 8.51
C PHE A 100 -6.45 -9.19 9.14
N SER A 101 -5.63 -9.24 10.17
CA SER A 101 -5.20 -8.06 10.94
C SER A 101 -4.53 -7.01 10.06
N THR A 102 -3.59 -7.41 9.22
CA THR A 102 -2.91 -6.49 8.27
C THR A 102 -3.91 -5.87 7.29
N ARG A 103 -4.85 -6.68 6.79
CA ARG A 103 -5.86 -6.21 5.82
C ARG A 103 -6.83 -5.24 6.46
N LEU A 104 -7.27 -5.52 7.69
CA LEU A 104 -8.10 -4.60 8.49
C LEU A 104 -7.37 -3.29 8.77
N ALA A 105 -6.07 -3.34 9.11
CA ALA A 105 -5.27 -2.14 9.28
C ALA A 105 -5.20 -1.28 8.01
N HIS A 106 -5.11 -1.90 6.83
CA HIS A 106 -5.19 -1.16 5.56
C HIS A 106 -6.53 -0.44 5.37
N TYR A 107 -7.66 -1.08 5.70
CA TYR A 107 -8.97 -0.43 5.57
C TYR A 107 -9.13 0.75 6.53
N LEU A 108 -8.60 0.61 7.74
CA LEU A 108 -8.58 1.70 8.71
C LEU A 108 -7.70 2.87 8.22
N CYS A 109 -6.58 2.59 7.55
CA CYS A 109 -5.74 3.62 6.93
C CYS A 109 -6.48 4.32 5.76
N GLU A 110 -7.18 3.58 4.91
CA GLU A 110 -7.99 4.17 3.83
C GLU A 110 -9.09 5.09 4.39
N ASP A 111 -9.78 4.65 5.45
CA ASP A 111 -10.78 5.48 6.13
C ASP A 111 -10.13 6.72 6.77
N ALA A 112 -8.97 6.57 7.41
CA ALA A 112 -8.20 7.69 7.95
C ALA A 112 -7.84 8.71 6.86
N GLN A 113 -7.39 8.28 5.69
CA GLN A 113 -7.12 9.18 4.56
C GLN A 113 -8.38 9.92 4.10
N ALA A 114 -9.53 9.25 4.06
CA ALA A 114 -10.81 9.89 3.76
C ALA A 114 -11.18 10.93 4.83
N GLN A 115 -10.90 10.68 6.11
CA GLN A 115 -11.11 11.65 7.20
C GLN A 115 -10.17 12.85 7.07
N VAL A 116 -8.89 12.63 6.72
CA VAL A 116 -7.93 13.72 6.44
C VAL A 116 -8.44 14.61 5.30
N ALA A 117 -8.94 14.01 4.21
CA ALA A 117 -9.48 14.75 3.07
C ALA A 117 -10.71 15.61 3.44
N ARG A 118 -11.45 15.20 4.48
CA ARG A 118 -12.60 15.96 5.03
C ARG A 118 -12.20 16.96 6.13
N GLY A 119 -10.92 17.08 6.46
CA GLY A 119 -10.42 17.93 7.55
C GLY A 119 -10.70 17.40 8.96
N GLN A 120 -11.12 16.14 9.11
CA GLN A 120 -11.45 15.51 10.39
C GLN A 120 -10.22 14.82 10.98
N LEU A 121 -9.21 15.61 11.35
CA LEU A 121 -7.88 15.10 11.73
C LEU A 121 -7.90 14.24 12.99
N ASP A 122 -8.73 14.56 13.99
CA ASP A 122 -8.84 13.76 15.22
C ASP A 122 -9.40 12.37 14.94
N LYS A 123 -10.37 12.26 14.03
CA LYS A 123 -10.90 10.96 13.62
C LYS A 123 -9.87 10.16 12.84
N ALA A 124 -9.14 10.80 11.96
CA ALA A 124 -8.06 10.17 11.21
C ALA A 124 -6.99 9.63 12.17
N PHE A 125 -6.60 10.41 13.17
CA PHE A 125 -5.65 10.00 14.19
C PHE A 125 -6.13 8.75 14.96
N ALA A 126 -7.38 8.77 15.43
CA ALA A 126 -7.98 7.62 16.14
C ALA A 126 -8.02 6.36 15.25
N GLN A 127 -8.35 6.49 13.95
CA GLN A 127 -8.34 5.38 12.99
C GLN A 127 -6.94 4.81 12.78
N LEU A 128 -5.91 5.66 12.65
CA LEU A 128 -4.53 5.22 12.50
C LEU A 128 -3.99 4.54 13.77
N GLN A 129 -4.37 5.03 14.96
CA GLN A 129 -4.04 4.35 16.21
C GLN A 129 -4.69 2.97 16.28
N GLN A 130 -5.99 2.86 15.94
CA GLN A 130 -6.68 1.58 15.88
C GLN A 130 -6.04 0.63 14.85
N ALA A 131 -5.60 1.14 13.69
CA ALA A 131 -4.88 0.36 12.70
C ALA A 131 -3.57 -0.18 13.24
N LEU A 132 -2.82 0.63 14.00
CA LEU A 132 -1.57 0.24 14.62
C LEU A 132 -1.77 -0.82 15.73
N GLU A 133 -2.82 -0.70 16.54
CA GLU A 133 -3.21 -1.70 17.54
C GLU A 133 -3.61 -3.03 16.88
N THR A 134 -4.34 -2.94 15.76
CA THR A 134 -4.80 -4.12 15.01
C THR A 134 -3.65 -4.90 14.37
N ALA A 135 -2.65 -4.21 13.81
CA ALA A 135 -1.49 -4.81 13.17
C ALA A 135 -0.20 -4.06 13.56
N PRO A 136 0.38 -4.32 14.74
CA PRO A 136 1.53 -3.57 15.27
C PRO A 136 2.79 -3.66 14.41
N GLN A 137 2.91 -4.71 13.58
CA GLN A 137 4.05 -4.92 12.68
C GLN A 137 3.83 -4.35 11.27
N ALA A 138 2.59 -3.95 10.93
CA ALA A 138 2.32 -3.33 9.64
C ALA A 138 2.97 -1.94 9.54
N PRO A 139 3.76 -1.67 8.48
CA PRO A 139 4.46 -0.39 8.36
C PRO A 139 3.54 0.79 8.06
N ARG A 140 2.48 0.57 7.30
CA ARG A 140 1.60 1.62 6.79
C ARG A 140 0.98 2.49 7.88
N PRO A 141 0.33 1.94 8.93
CA PRO A 141 -0.29 2.76 9.97
C PRO A 141 0.70 3.70 10.65
N ARG A 142 1.94 3.21 10.91
CA ARG A 142 3.00 3.99 11.53
C ARG A 142 3.51 5.12 10.65
N LEU A 143 3.69 4.83 9.36
CA LEU A 143 4.11 5.82 8.38
C LEU A 143 3.06 6.93 8.22
N GLU A 144 1.79 6.55 8.04
CA GLU A 144 0.69 7.52 7.88
C GLU A 144 0.43 8.32 9.15
N LEU A 145 0.60 7.70 10.33
CA LEU A 145 0.53 8.41 11.61
C LEU A 145 1.63 9.46 11.74
N ALA A 146 2.87 9.12 11.39
CA ALA A 146 3.99 10.06 11.41
C ALA A 146 3.77 11.22 10.42
N GLN A 147 3.23 10.94 9.24
CA GLN A 147 2.85 11.97 8.26
C GLN A 147 1.80 12.92 8.82
N LEU A 148 0.77 12.38 9.47
CA LEU A 148 -0.29 13.19 10.08
C LEU A 148 0.25 14.05 11.23
N GLN A 149 1.05 13.47 12.13
CA GLN A 149 1.71 14.18 13.24
C GLN A 149 2.58 15.33 12.72
N HIS A 150 3.41 15.08 11.70
CA HIS A 150 4.27 16.12 11.13
C HIS A 150 3.44 17.26 10.52
N ARG A 151 2.39 16.95 9.76
CA ARG A 151 1.47 17.95 9.19
C ARG A 151 0.76 18.82 10.25
N GLN A 152 0.56 18.28 11.45
CA GLN A 152 -0.01 19.01 12.60
C GLN A 152 1.05 19.78 13.41
N GLY A 153 2.31 19.83 12.96
CA GLY A 153 3.40 20.46 13.68
C GLY A 153 3.96 19.66 14.86
N GLN A 154 3.51 18.42 15.03
CA GLN A 154 3.95 17.50 16.09
C GLN A 154 5.17 16.69 15.65
N SER A 155 6.20 17.37 15.13
CA SER A 155 7.36 16.73 14.51
C SER A 155 8.15 15.82 15.47
N ALA A 156 8.21 16.14 16.76
CA ALA A 156 8.85 15.28 17.75
C ALA A 156 8.14 13.92 17.91
N GLN A 157 6.81 13.92 17.89
CA GLN A 157 6.01 12.68 17.93
C GLN A 157 6.16 11.90 16.61
N ALA A 158 6.19 12.60 15.47
CA ALA A 158 6.45 12.01 14.16
C ALA A 158 7.81 11.29 14.14
N LEU A 159 8.86 11.92 14.71
CA LEU A 159 10.17 11.30 14.81
C LEU A 159 10.13 9.99 15.61
N THR A 160 9.44 9.99 16.76
CA THR A 160 9.26 8.78 17.57
C THR A 160 8.56 7.67 16.78
N SER A 161 7.50 8.03 16.04
CA SER A 161 6.76 7.08 15.19
C SER A 161 7.64 6.51 14.07
N LEU A 162 8.51 7.32 13.46
CA LEU A 162 9.45 6.89 12.42
C LEU A 162 10.59 6.03 12.96
N GLN A 163 11.11 6.34 14.14
CA GLN A 163 12.09 5.50 14.82
C GLN A 163 11.52 4.12 15.17
N ALA A 164 10.25 4.08 15.61
CA ALA A 164 9.56 2.83 15.84
C ALA A 164 9.30 2.05 14.53
N LEU A 165 9.05 2.74 13.39
CA LEU A 165 8.98 2.10 12.07
C LEU A 165 10.32 1.43 11.72
N ALA A 166 11.43 2.14 11.90
CA ALA A 166 12.76 1.62 11.62
C ALA A 166 13.09 0.35 12.43
N GLN A 167 12.59 0.27 13.66
CA GLN A 167 12.81 -0.89 14.54
C GLN A 167 11.90 -2.07 14.18
N ASN A 168 10.60 -1.82 13.95
CA ASN A 168 9.60 -2.87 13.79
C ASN A 168 9.43 -3.36 12.34
N SER A 169 9.73 -2.51 11.37
CA SER A 169 9.52 -2.81 9.94
C SER A 169 10.64 -2.20 9.09
N PRO A 170 11.92 -2.58 9.32
CA PRO A 170 13.08 -1.97 8.67
C PRO A 170 13.04 -2.05 7.14
N ALA A 171 12.42 -3.10 6.58
CA ALA A 171 12.24 -3.26 5.13
C ALA A 171 11.37 -2.16 4.49
N ALA A 172 10.52 -1.48 5.27
CA ALA A 172 9.67 -0.39 4.79
C ALA A 172 10.30 1.00 5.02
N LEU A 173 11.46 1.07 5.67
CA LEU A 173 12.13 2.33 5.98
C LEU A 173 12.41 3.21 4.74
N PRO A 174 12.75 2.66 3.56
CA PRO A 174 12.89 3.46 2.35
C PRO A 174 11.67 4.34 2.03
N LEU A 175 10.45 3.86 2.32
CA LEU A 175 9.22 4.64 2.11
C LEU A 175 9.09 5.84 3.05
N ALA A 176 9.77 5.81 4.18
CA ALA A 176 9.78 6.87 5.20
C ALA A 176 10.98 7.82 5.05
N ALA A 177 11.95 7.52 4.20
CA ALA A 177 13.25 8.19 4.15
C ALA A 177 13.13 9.71 3.93
N SER A 178 12.31 10.14 2.97
CA SER A 178 12.07 11.58 2.72
C SER A 178 11.42 12.27 3.92
N LEU A 179 10.40 11.66 4.52
CA LEU A 179 9.74 12.21 5.71
C LEU A 179 10.70 12.31 6.90
N MET A 180 11.62 11.34 7.05
CA MET A 180 12.64 11.39 8.11
C MET A 180 13.57 12.60 7.96
N VAL A 181 13.92 12.99 6.74
CA VAL A 181 14.69 14.21 6.48
C VAL A 181 13.90 15.44 6.92
N GLU A 182 12.64 15.57 6.48
CA GLU A 182 11.77 16.71 6.82
C GLU A 182 11.56 16.84 8.34
N VAL A 183 11.30 15.72 9.00
CA VAL A 183 11.09 15.67 10.45
C VAL A 183 12.38 15.98 11.22
N ALA A 184 13.52 15.47 10.77
CA ALA A 184 14.83 15.74 11.38
C ALA A 184 15.18 17.24 11.31
N GLU A 185 14.86 17.90 10.20
CA GLU A 185 15.02 19.35 10.05
C GLU A 185 14.11 20.12 11.02
N ALA A 186 12.84 19.76 11.08
CA ALA A 186 11.87 20.41 11.93
C ALA A 186 12.14 20.23 13.43
N THR A 187 12.85 19.18 13.83
CA THR A 187 13.19 18.87 15.23
C THR A 187 14.63 19.23 15.60
N GLY A 188 15.50 19.53 14.64
CA GLY A 188 16.93 19.70 14.84
C GLY A 188 17.72 18.38 15.04
N GLU A 189 17.06 17.22 14.89
CA GLU A 189 17.64 15.89 15.13
C GLU A 189 18.32 15.30 13.87
N ILE A 190 19.12 16.13 13.18
CA ILE A 190 19.79 15.76 11.92
C ILE A 190 20.78 14.63 12.14
N GLU A 191 21.72 14.77 13.10
CA GLU A 191 22.78 13.79 13.30
C GLU A 191 22.29 12.43 13.81
N PRO A 192 21.38 12.35 14.81
CA PRO A 192 20.79 11.08 15.22
C PRO A 192 20.03 10.38 14.10
N THR A 193 19.26 11.14 13.31
CA THR A 193 18.51 10.60 12.17
C THR A 193 19.45 10.08 11.08
N ARG A 194 20.52 10.82 10.79
CA ARG A 194 21.57 10.42 9.85
C ARG A 194 22.23 9.10 10.28
N ALA A 195 22.60 8.99 11.56
CA ALA A 195 23.20 7.77 12.09
C ALA A 195 22.27 6.57 11.99
N LEU A 196 20.96 6.76 12.27
CA LEU A 196 19.94 5.71 12.13
C LEU A 196 19.80 5.25 10.68
N LEU A 197 19.65 6.20 9.74
CA LEU A 197 19.52 5.87 8.31
C LEU A 197 20.79 5.20 7.77
N LEU A 198 21.97 5.64 8.18
CA LEU A 198 23.24 5.05 7.78
C LEU A 198 23.34 3.59 8.22
N LYS A 199 23.00 3.29 9.46
CA LYS A 199 22.98 1.92 9.99
C LYS A 199 22.09 1.00 9.14
N HIS A 200 20.89 1.46 8.77
CA HIS A 200 19.97 0.66 7.93
C HIS A 200 20.46 0.55 6.49
N TYR A 201 21.03 1.61 5.94
CA TYR A 201 21.61 1.61 4.60
C TYR A 201 22.78 0.61 4.49
N GLU A 202 23.63 0.51 5.49
CA GLU A 202 24.74 -0.44 5.51
C GLU A 202 24.27 -1.91 5.52
N GLN A 203 23.13 -2.17 6.14
CA GLN A 203 22.51 -3.51 6.19
C GLN A 203 21.74 -3.86 4.91
N ALA A 204 21.04 -2.89 4.36
CA ALA A 204 20.20 -3.05 3.18
C ALA A 204 20.23 -1.75 2.35
N PRO A 205 21.20 -1.60 1.44
CA PRO A 205 21.30 -0.42 0.59
C PRO A 205 20.00 -0.19 -0.19
N SER A 206 19.57 1.07 -0.26
CA SER A 206 18.46 1.49 -1.13
C SER A 206 18.66 2.93 -1.61
N LEU A 207 18.12 3.22 -2.78
CA LEU A 207 18.19 4.56 -3.39
C LEU A 207 17.49 5.62 -2.53
N ASP A 208 16.35 5.30 -1.94
CA ASP A 208 15.62 6.25 -1.08
C ASP A 208 16.41 6.58 0.18
N LEU A 209 17.07 5.59 0.80
CA LEU A 209 17.96 5.82 1.96
C LEU A 209 19.21 6.60 1.57
N LEU A 210 19.81 6.29 0.41
CA LEU A 210 20.96 7.02 -0.11
C LEU A 210 20.63 8.50 -0.32
N GLN A 211 19.49 8.78 -0.96
CA GLN A 211 19.04 10.15 -1.23
C GLN A 211 18.77 10.92 0.07
N ALA A 212 18.16 10.27 1.06
CA ALA A 212 17.93 10.87 2.38
C ALA A 212 19.25 11.19 3.09
N LEU A 213 20.24 10.27 3.06
CA LEU A 213 21.56 10.50 3.63
C LEU A 213 22.29 11.66 2.95
N VAL A 214 22.26 11.71 1.61
CA VAL A 214 22.84 12.83 0.84
C VAL A 214 22.16 14.16 1.19
N ALA A 215 20.84 14.17 1.40
CA ALA A 215 20.09 15.36 1.80
C ALA A 215 20.49 15.82 3.21
N LEU A 216 20.63 14.90 4.16
CA LEU A 216 21.05 15.22 5.54
C LEU A 216 22.53 15.68 5.60
N ASP A 217 23.42 15.08 4.80
CA ASP A 217 24.82 15.50 4.73
C ASP A 217 24.97 16.95 4.25
N LYS A 218 24.13 17.41 3.31
CA LYS A 218 24.10 18.82 2.87
C LYS A 218 23.68 19.81 3.98
N LYS A 219 23.00 19.32 5.00
CA LYS A 219 22.46 20.13 6.13
C LYS A 219 23.24 19.96 7.42
N SER A 220 24.17 19.03 7.43
CA SER A 220 25.10 18.85 8.55
C SER A 220 26.03 20.06 8.65
N SER A 221 26.36 20.43 9.88
CA SER A 221 27.30 21.52 10.18
C SER A 221 28.77 21.16 9.87
N GLN A 222 29.05 19.99 9.34
CA GLN A 222 30.41 19.57 8.98
C GLN A 222 30.79 20.12 7.60
N PRO A 223 31.93 20.83 7.46
CA PRO A 223 32.33 21.49 6.21
C PRO A 223 32.64 20.54 5.05
N ASP A 224 32.97 19.28 5.34
CA ASP A 224 33.23 18.24 4.33
C ASP A 224 32.03 17.29 4.24
N ALA A 225 30.88 17.81 3.81
CA ALA A 225 29.67 17.01 3.68
C ALA A 225 29.93 15.78 2.75
N PRO A 226 29.85 14.55 3.28
CA PRO A 226 30.26 13.35 2.57
C PRO A 226 29.25 12.90 1.48
N GLY A 227 28.27 13.73 1.16
CA GLY A 227 27.18 13.35 0.24
C GLY A 227 27.63 12.86 -1.13
N ARG A 228 28.67 13.49 -1.71
CA ARG A 228 29.25 13.04 -2.99
C ARG A 228 30.01 11.74 -2.84
N LEU A 229 30.78 11.59 -1.76
CA LEU A 229 31.51 10.37 -1.46
C LEU A 229 30.56 9.20 -1.23
N ARG A 230 29.36 9.44 -0.65
CA ARG A 230 28.33 8.41 -0.50
C ARG A 230 27.83 7.88 -1.84
N LEU A 231 27.64 8.76 -2.82
CA LEU A 231 27.24 8.34 -4.18
C LEU A 231 28.33 7.47 -4.81
N VAL A 232 29.61 7.84 -4.67
CA VAL A 232 30.74 7.03 -5.16
C VAL A 232 30.80 5.68 -4.45
N ASN A 233 30.75 5.67 -3.11
CA ASN A 233 30.77 4.44 -2.32
C ASN A 233 29.57 3.53 -2.65
N HIS A 234 28.41 4.12 -2.98
CA HIS A 234 27.27 3.33 -3.45
C HIS A 234 27.55 2.69 -4.81
N LEU A 235 28.12 3.46 -5.75
CA LEU A 235 28.46 2.97 -7.08
C LEU A 235 29.53 1.87 -7.08
N GLU A 236 30.40 1.85 -6.07
CA GLU A 236 31.39 0.77 -5.89
C GLU A 236 30.73 -0.56 -5.45
N ARG A 237 29.56 -0.49 -4.79
CA ARG A 237 28.83 -1.65 -4.29
C ARG A 237 27.72 -2.10 -5.21
N GLU A 238 27.00 -1.13 -5.76
CA GLU A 238 25.78 -1.33 -6.56
C GLU A 238 25.88 -0.58 -7.87
N THR A 239 25.59 -1.24 -8.97
CA THR A 239 25.53 -0.60 -10.29
C THR A 239 24.23 0.20 -10.44
N SER A 240 24.27 1.48 -10.08
CA SER A 240 23.09 2.36 -10.12
C SER A 240 23.27 3.50 -11.13
N LEU A 241 22.46 3.51 -12.16
CA LEU A 241 22.41 4.60 -13.12
C LEU A 241 21.80 5.87 -12.51
N VAL A 242 20.86 5.70 -11.57
CA VAL A 242 20.24 6.81 -10.84
C VAL A 242 21.27 7.53 -9.96
N ALA A 243 22.08 6.77 -9.20
CA ALA A 243 23.14 7.34 -8.38
C ALA A 243 24.25 7.99 -9.23
N ALA A 244 24.61 7.38 -10.36
CA ALA A 244 25.57 7.95 -11.30
C ALA A 244 25.09 9.28 -11.90
N ALA A 245 23.82 9.36 -12.29
CA ALA A 245 23.21 10.59 -12.80
C ALA A 245 23.21 11.71 -11.74
N GLN A 246 22.91 11.36 -10.47
CA GLN A 246 22.94 12.32 -9.36
C GLN A 246 24.37 12.79 -9.03
N TRP A 247 25.35 11.88 -9.10
CA TRP A 247 26.74 12.24 -8.92
C TRP A 247 27.21 13.23 -10.00
N LEU A 248 26.87 12.95 -11.27
CA LEU A 248 27.23 13.81 -12.41
C LEU A 248 26.58 15.19 -12.32
N GLU A 249 25.36 15.31 -11.80
CA GLU A 249 24.65 16.59 -11.62
C GLU A 249 25.47 17.61 -10.79
N GLY A 250 26.27 17.11 -9.84
CA GLY A 250 27.15 17.92 -8.99
C GLY A 250 28.56 18.11 -9.54
N GLU A 251 28.92 17.56 -10.72
CA GLU A 251 30.26 17.68 -11.30
C GLU A 251 30.39 18.89 -12.23
N THR A 252 31.57 19.52 -12.19
CA THR A 252 32.01 20.49 -13.20
C THR A 252 32.82 19.76 -14.25
N LEU A 253 32.25 19.58 -15.44
CA LEU A 253 32.95 18.97 -16.56
C LEU A 253 33.79 20.03 -17.25
N SER A 254 34.95 19.62 -17.79
CA SER A 254 35.85 20.50 -18.59
C SER A 254 35.17 21.14 -19.82
N GLU A 255 34.09 20.53 -20.30
CA GLU A 255 33.29 20.99 -21.41
C GLU A 255 31.86 21.29 -20.94
N GLU A 256 31.69 22.39 -20.22
CA GLU A 256 30.40 22.80 -19.61
C GLU A 256 29.25 22.88 -20.63
N GLN A 257 29.53 23.24 -21.88
CA GLN A 257 28.51 23.35 -22.95
C GLN A 257 27.73 22.05 -23.21
N TYR A 258 28.32 20.88 -22.96
CA TYR A 258 27.67 19.58 -23.16
C TYR A 258 27.05 19.00 -21.90
N HIS A 259 27.44 19.50 -20.70
CA HIS A 259 26.96 18.99 -19.42
C HIS A 259 25.42 18.94 -19.35
N GLY A 260 24.75 20.03 -19.69
CA GLY A 260 23.28 20.10 -19.67
C GLY A 260 22.59 19.12 -20.62
N THR A 261 23.22 18.81 -21.77
CA THR A 261 22.66 17.83 -22.73
C THR A 261 22.84 16.41 -22.24
N VAL A 262 23.99 16.06 -21.68
CA VAL A 262 24.27 14.75 -21.10
C VAL A 262 23.36 14.53 -19.87
N GLN A 263 23.25 15.53 -18.99
CA GLN A 263 22.37 15.44 -17.82
C GLN A 263 20.90 15.23 -18.20
N LYS A 264 20.39 15.93 -19.22
CA LYS A 264 19.03 15.70 -19.73
C LYS A 264 18.82 14.29 -20.25
N ALA A 265 19.80 13.74 -20.96
CA ALA A 265 19.73 12.36 -21.46
C ALA A 265 19.71 11.34 -20.30
N LEU A 266 20.58 11.51 -19.30
CA LEU A 266 20.61 10.67 -18.10
C LEU A 266 19.30 10.77 -17.30
N ASN A 267 18.80 11.97 -17.07
CA ASN A 267 17.53 12.18 -16.37
C ASN A 267 16.34 11.54 -17.11
N HIS A 268 16.39 11.53 -18.45
CA HIS A 268 15.40 10.82 -19.25
C HIS A 268 15.51 9.31 -19.09
N ALA A 269 16.70 8.76 -19.17
CA ALA A 269 16.97 7.33 -19.06
C ALA A 269 16.67 6.78 -17.66
N THR A 270 16.97 7.54 -16.60
CA THR A 270 16.75 7.12 -15.21
C THR A 270 15.29 7.24 -14.75
N LYS A 271 14.48 8.04 -15.43
CA LYS A 271 13.08 8.31 -15.05
C LYS A 271 12.20 7.06 -14.86
N PRO A 272 12.27 6.00 -15.68
CA PRO A 272 11.56 4.75 -15.40
C PRO A 272 12.17 3.97 -14.23
N LEU A 273 13.46 4.07 -13.99
CA LEU A 273 14.19 3.32 -12.97
C LEU A 273 13.82 3.75 -11.53
N THR A 274 13.38 5.01 -11.35
CA THR A 274 12.93 5.54 -10.07
C THR A 274 11.48 5.19 -9.72
N ARG A 275 10.80 4.40 -10.55
CA ARG A 275 9.44 3.93 -10.27
C ARG A 275 9.44 2.77 -9.28
N TYR A 276 8.26 2.51 -8.72
CA TYR A 276 7.95 1.27 -8.02
C TYR A 276 7.24 0.31 -8.98
N ARG A 277 7.39 -0.99 -8.77
CA ARG A 277 6.75 -2.04 -9.59
C ARG A 277 6.00 -3.02 -8.69
N CYS A 278 4.76 -3.33 -9.06
CA CYS A 278 3.97 -4.35 -8.40
C CYS A 278 4.56 -5.75 -8.68
N ALA A 279 4.89 -6.50 -7.65
CA ALA A 279 5.42 -7.87 -7.79
C ALA A 279 4.36 -8.86 -8.31
N ALA A 280 3.07 -8.56 -8.15
CA ALA A 280 1.98 -9.44 -8.59
C ALA A 280 1.64 -9.30 -10.07
N CYS A 281 1.67 -8.07 -10.65
CA CYS A 281 1.21 -7.83 -12.02
C CYS A 281 2.16 -7.00 -12.88
N GLY A 282 3.26 -6.50 -12.33
CA GLY A 282 4.22 -5.68 -13.06
C GLY A 282 3.82 -4.22 -13.28
N PHE A 283 2.67 -3.77 -12.77
CA PHE A 283 2.25 -2.37 -12.92
C PHE A 283 3.26 -1.43 -12.27
N GLU A 284 3.74 -0.43 -13.03
CA GLU A 284 4.72 0.54 -12.57
C GLU A 284 4.09 1.90 -12.26
N ALA A 285 4.57 2.53 -11.17
CA ALA A 285 4.11 3.84 -10.74
C ALA A 285 5.24 4.67 -10.12
N ARG A 286 5.08 6.00 -10.10
CA ARG A 286 6.03 6.92 -9.46
C ARG A 286 5.91 6.90 -7.93
N THR A 287 4.72 6.57 -7.44
CA THR A 287 4.42 6.48 -6.01
C THR A 287 4.23 5.02 -5.61
N HIS A 288 4.60 4.69 -4.39
CA HIS A 288 4.29 3.40 -3.80
C HIS A 288 2.78 3.27 -3.54
N PHE A 289 2.24 2.08 -3.81
CA PHE A 289 0.84 1.76 -3.52
C PHE A 289 0.74 0.59 -2.56
N TRP A 290 -0.01 0.75 -1.50
CA TRP A 290 -0.36 -0.34 -0.59
C TRP A 290 -1.38 -1.30 -1.22
N HIS A 291 -2.26 -0.76 -2.06
CA HIS A 291 -3.25 -1.48 -2.84
C HIS A 291 -2.99 -1.21 -4.33
N CYS A 292 -2.61 -2.21 -5.07
CA CYS A 292 -2.24 -2.06 -6.49
C CYS A 292 -3.44 -1.61 -7.33
N PRO A 293 -3.37 -0.50 -8.07
CA PRO A 293 -4.48 -0.06 -8.92
C PRO A 293 -4.70 -0.96 -10.13
N GLY A 294 -3.70 -1.76 -10.53
CA GLY A 294 -3.79 -2.66 -11.68
C GLY A 294 -4.46 -4.00 -11.34
N CYS A 295 -3.97 -4.70 -10.31
CA CYS A 295 -4.45 -6.04 -9.97
C CYS A 295 -5.17 -6.12 -8.63
N GLN A 296 -5.30 -5.01 -7.90
CA GLN A 296 -5.96 -4.90 -6.59
C GLN A 296 -5.33 -5.78 -5.49
N SER A 297 -4.10 -6.21 -5.67
CA SER A 297 -3.35 -6.91 -4.61
C SER A 297 -2.85 -5.93 -3.57
N TRP A 298 -2.98 -6.31 -2.29
CA TRP A 298 -2.41 -5.60 -1.15
C TRP A 298 -0.93 -5.98 -0.95
N ASP A 299 -0.13 -5.05 -0.43
CA ASP A 299 1.30 -5.23 -0.09
C ASP A 299 2.15 -5.82 -1.21
N SER A 300 1.75 -5.59 -2.46
CA SER A 300 2.41 -6.14 -3.65
C SER A 300 3.51 -5.26 -4.24
N TYR A 301 3.72 -4.06 -3.68
CA TYR A 301 4.83 -3.19 -4.04
C TYR A 301 5.93 -3.32 -3.00
N PRO A 302 7.12 -3.84 -3.37
CA PRO A 302 8.29 -3.75 -2.48
C PRO A 302 8.68 -2.28 -2.26
N ALA A 303 9.27 -1.99 -1.11
CA ALA A 303 9.80 -0.66 -0.78
C ALA A 303 11.14 -0.41 -1.49
N ARG A 304 11.21 -0.73 -2.78
CA ARG A 304 12.39 -0.61 -3.65
C ARG A 304 12.00 -0.05 -5.00
N ARG A 305 12.92 0.67 -5.62
CA ARG A 305 12.75 1.21 -6.97
C ARG A 305 12.99 0.12 -8.01
N VAL A 306 12.52 0.37 -9.24
CA VAL A 306 12.69 -0.58 -10.36
C VAL A 306 14.15 -0.93 -10.61
N GLU A 307 15.07 0.02 -10.45
CA GLU A 307 16.51 -0.22 -10.58
C GLU A 307 17.08 -1.22 -9.57
N GLU A 308 16.42 -1.37 -8.41
CA GLU A 308 16.87 -2.19 -7.29
C GLU A 308 16.21 -3.60 -7.28
N LEU A 309 15.35 -3.88 -8.26
CA LEU A 309 14.66 -5.16 -8.43
C LEU A 309 15.43 -6.05 -9.41
#